data_2c75d9a7527f45cf07cfcd1015e81e82
#
_entry.id   2c75d9a7527f45cf07cfcd1015e81e82
#
_cell.length_a   1.000
_cell.length_b   1.000
_cell.length_c   1.000
_cell.angle_alpha   90.00
_cell.angle_beta   90.00
_cell.angle_gamma   90.00
#
_symmetry.space_group_name_H-M   'P 1'
#
loop_
_entity.id
_entity.type
_entity.pdbx_description
1 polymer ?
#
loop_
_entity_poly.entity_id
_entity_poly.type
_entity_poly.pdbx_seq_one_letter_code
_entity_poly.pdbx_strand_id
1 'polypeptide(L)'
;MSTTPAIREAAGRLRAIQAWAKDHFPTYQDVVPYREEVLARYQPIFALDRIPSLTEEEFKSFLLFSNNRHWTLHRQGNKLCADMDLLREALSLLVDESRPLEERLDTLIPKTGDPMVPYLGRGVVTAILLIIAPDKYGVWNSTSEAGLKQHGVFPNFEPETAFAERYRALTAVRPHRARGARAHLPQMDYLGAALRDHH
;
A
#
# COMPACT_ATOMS: atom_id res chain seq x y z
N MET A 1 0.78 9.41 21.50
CA MET A 1 -0.31 8.40 21.45
C MET A 1 0.25 7.09 22.00
N SER A 2 -0.34 6.56 23.04
CA SER A 2 0.12 5.31 23.67
C SER A 2 -0.33 4.13 22.82
N THR A 3 0.61 3.34 22.33
CA THR A 3 0.32 2.15 21.51
C THR A 3 -0.33 1.11 22.42
N THR A 4 -1.53 0.65 22.09
CA THR A 4 -2.22 -0.37 22.90
C THR A 4 -1.41 -1.68 22.96
N PRO A 5 -1.52 -2.48 24.06
CA PRO A 5 -0.82 -3.76 24.19
C PRO A 5 -1.00 -4.68 22.98
N ALA A 6 -2.21 -4.75 22.43
CA ALA A 6 -2.53 -5.56 21.24
C ALA A 6 -1.73 -5.11 19.99
N ILE A 7 -1.56 -3.81 19.76
CA ILE A 7 -0.77 -3.30 18.64
C ILE A 7 0.72 -3.66 18.83
N ARG A 8 1.25 -3.60 20.05
CA ARG A 8 2.64 -4.00 20.33
C ARG A 8 2.86 -5.49 20.09
N GLU A 9 1.94 -6.33 20.52
CA GLU A 9 1.99 -7.77 20.27
C GLU A 9 1.92 -8.10 18.79
N ALA A 10 0.97 -7.52 18.05
CA ALA A 10 0.85 -7.68 16.59
C ALA A 10 2.13 -7.24 15.86
N ALA A 11 2.70 -6.10 16.25
CA ALA A 11 3.98 -5.64 15.70
C ALA A 11 5.15 -6.58 16.03
N GLY A 12 5.12 -7.21 17.21
CA GLY A 12 6.10 -8.25 17.60
C GLY A 12 5.99 -9.49 16.72
N ARG A 13 4.79 -10.00 16.51
CA ARG A 13 4.53 -11.14 15.62
C ARG A 13 4.95 -10.85 14.17
N LEU A 14 4.65 -9.68 13.65
CA LEU A 14 5.09 -9.28 12.30
C LEU A 14 6.62 -9.24 12.17
N ARG A 15 7.34 -8.73 13.18
CA ARG A 15 8.82 -8.77 13.17
C ARG A 15 9.37 -10.19 13.15
N ALA A 16 8.78 -11.10 13.94
CA ALA A 16 9.18 -12.50 13.97
C ALA A 16 8.95 -13.19 12.61
N ILE A 17 7.79 -12.94 11.98
CA ILE A 17 7.47 -13.43 10.63
C ILE A 17 8.45 -12.89 9.60
N GLN A 18 8.80 -11.61 9.68
CA GLN A 18 9.77 -10.98 8.77
C GLN A 18 11.17 -11.59 8.91
N ALA A 19 11.64 -11.79 10.14
CA ALA A 19 12.92 -12.42 10.40
C ALA A 19 12.95 -13.83 9.83
N TRP A 20 11.91 -14.61 10.09
CA TRP A 20 11.78 -15.97 9.58
C TRP A 20 11.73 -16.00 8.05
N ALA A 21 10.93 -15.14 7.39
CA ALA A 21 10.82 -15.08 5.94
C ALA A 21 12.16 -14.75 5.28
N LYS A 22 12.94 -13.84 5.87
CA LYS A 22 14.27 -13.49 5.37
C LYS A 22 15.21 -14.70 5.28
N ASP A 23 15.12 -15.60 6.24
CA ASP A 23 16.03 -16.75 6.34
C ASP A 23 15.52 -17.97 5.55
N HIS A 24 14.22 -18.06 5.26
CA HIS A 24 13.59 -19.25 4.69
C HIS A 24 13.08 -19.06 3.25
N PHE A 25 12.96 -17.81 2.76
CA PHE A 25 12.55 -17.55 1.38
C PHE A 25 13.70 -16.97 0.55
N PRO A 26 14.29 -17.75 -0.37
CA PRO A 26 15.34 -17.25 -1.27
C PRO A 26 14.87 -16.01 -2.07
N THR A 27 13.60 -15.97 -2.49
CA THR A 27 12.99 -14.86 -3.22
C THR A 27 12.90 -13.57 -2.39
N TYR A 28 13.03 -13.65 -1.07
CA TYR A 28 13.03 -12.47 -0.21
C TYR A 28 14.23 -11.56 -0.46
N GLN A 29 15.38 -12.11 -0.81
CA GLN A 29 16.59 -11.36 -1.12
C GLN A 29 16.45 -10.59 -2.45
N ASP A 30 15.64 -11.10 -3.38
CA ASP A 30 15.36 -10.45 -4.66
C ASP A 30 14.37 -9.29 -4.53
N VAL A 31 13.59 -9.28 -3.44
CA VAL A 31 12.54 -8.29 -3.20
C VAL A 31 13.07 -6.87 -3.01
N VAL A 32 14.22 -6.73 -2.33
CA VAL A 32 14.80 -5.42 -2.02
C VAL A 32 15.22 -4.67 -3.28
N PRO A 33 15.99 -5.27 -4.21
CA PRO A 33 16.33 -4.63 -5.48
C PRO A 33 15.09 -4.23 -6.30
N TYR A 34 14.07 -5.08 -6.37
CA TYR A 34 12.83 -4.75 -7.09
C TYR A 34 12.08 -3.59 -6.45
N ARG A 35 12.02 -3.54 -5.13
CA ARG A 35 11.41 -2.42 -4.43
C ARG A 35 12.12 -1.10 -4.76
N GLU A 36 13.44 -1.09 -4.71
CA GLU A 36 14.23 0.10 -5.03
C GLU A 36 14.03 0.54 -6.48
N GLU A 37 14.00 -0.40 -7.42
CA GLU A 37 13.69 -0.11 -8.82
C GLU A 37 12.30 0.51 -8.99
N VAL A 38 11.27 -0.07 -8.37
CA VAL A 38 9.89 0.44 -8.43
C VAL A 38 9.80 1.84 -7.82
N LEU A 39 10.42 2.06 -6.67
CA LEU A 39 10.43 3.38 -6.02
C LEU A 39 11.17 4.41 -6.89
N ALA A 40 12.35 4.08 -7.41
CA ALA A 40 13.12 4.98 -8.27
C ALA A 40 12.37 5.36 -9.55
N ARG A 41 11.58 4.44 -10.09
CA ARG A 41 10.78 4.65 -11.31
C ARG A 41 9.55 5.52 -11.05
N TYR A 42 8.80 5.25 -9.98
CA TYR A 42 7.46 5.82 -9.80
C TYR A 42 7.35 6.95 -8.78
N GLN A 43 8.30 7.10 -7.86
CA GLN A 43 8.30 8.27 -6.95
C GLN A 43 8.33 9.60 -7.70
N PRO A 44 9.18 9.79 -8.76
CA PRO A 44 9.15 11.02 -9.53
C PRO A 44 7.83 11.24 -10.27
N ILE A 45 7.16 10.17 -10.72
CA ILE A 45 5.88 10.24 -11.45
C ILE A 45 4.74 10.66 -10.54
N PHE A 46 4.73 10.16 -9.30
CA PHE A 46 3.70 10.48 -8.31
C PHE A 46 4.07 11.65 -7.37
N ALA A 47 5.10 12.43 -7.70
CA ALA A 47 5.36 13.68 -6.97
C ALA A 47 4.21 14.68 -7.19
N LEU A 48 3.83 15.41 -6.15
CA LEU A 48 2.65 16.29 -6.15
C LEU A 48 2.69 17.32 -7.29
N ASP A 49 3.84 17.90 -7.55
CA ASP A 49 4.08 18.88 -8.62
C ASP A 49 4.10 18.26 -10.02
N ARG A 50 4.28 16.94 -10.12
CA ARG A 50 4.34 16.20 -11.38
C ARG A 50 2.97 15.66 -11.82
N ILE A 51 2.06 15.39 -10.89
CA ILE A 51 0.74 14.80 -11.19
C ILE A 51 -0.08 15.60 -12.20
N PRO A 52 -0.10 16.96 -12.21
CA PRO A 52 -0.85 17.70 -13.22
C PRO A 52 -0.45 17.40 -14.67
N SER A 53 0.75 16.91 -14.90
CA SER A 53 1.26 16.52 -16.23
C SER A 53 1.39 14.99 -16.40
N LEU A 54 0.83 14.18 -15.48
CA LEU A 54 0.82 12.72 -15.56
C LEU A 54 0.11 12.27 -16.84
N THR A 55 0.78 11.41 -17.64
CA THR A 55 0.18 10.83 -18.82
C THR A 55 -0.53 9.51 -18.52
N GLU A 56 -1.44 9.14 -19.43
CA GLU A 56 -2.13 7.85 -19.38
C GLU A 56 -1.14 6.68 -19.42
N GLU A 57 -0.12 6.77 -20.28
CA GLU A 57 0.91 5.75 -20.44
C GLU A 57 1.73 5.56 -19.16
N GLU A 58 2.12 6.66 -18.52
CA GLU A 58 2.85 6.61 -17.23
C GLU A 58 2.02 5.92 -16.16
N PHE A 59 0.75 6.30 -16.00
CA PHE A 59 -0.13 5.68 -15.03
C PHE A 59 -0.41 4.21 -15.34
N LYS A 60 -0.69 3.87 -16.60
CA LYS A 60 -0.88 2.48 -17.03
C LYS A 60 0.38 1.64 -16.82
N SER A 61 1.57 2.20 -17.04
CA SER A 61 2.82 1.50 -16.79
C SER A 61 2.97 1.07 -15.33
N PHE A 62 2.49 1.88 -14.40
CA PHE A 62 2.47 1.55 -12.97
C PHE A 62 1.57 0.35 -12.65
N LEU A 63 0.50 0.14 -13.40
CA LEU A 63 -0.45 -0.96 -13.19
C LEU A 63 0.03 -2.30 -13.79
N LEU A 64 1.12 -2.31 -14.55
CA LEU A 64 1.62 -3.53 -15.19
C LEU A 64 2.44 -4.37 -14.20
N PHE A 65 2.08 -5.66 -14.11
CA PHE A 65 2.80 -6.61 -13.27
C PHE A 65 4.29 -6.70 -13.60
N SER A 66 4.66 -6.63 -14.88
CA SER A 66 6.06 -6.66 -15.32
C SER A 66 6.91 -5.52 -14.74
N ASN A 67 6.30 -4.40 -14.40
CA ASN A 67 6.99 -3.22 -13.88
C ASN A 67 7.06 -3.20 -12.35
N ASN A 68 6.14 -3.83 -11.65
CA ASN A 68 6.06 -3.75 -10.20
C ASN A 68 5.83 -5.11 -9.49
N ARG A 69 5.56 -6.16 -10.25
CA ARG A 69 5.39 -7.57 -9.81
C ARG A 69 4.35 -7.80 -8.71
N HIS A 70 3.42 -6.85 -8.52
CA HIS A 70 2.45 -6.90 -7.42
C HIS A 70 1.01 -6.79 -7.86
N TRP A 71 0.77 -6.22 -9.05
CA TRP A 71 -0.58 -5.96 -9.49
C TRP A 71 -0.92 -6.67 -10.79
N THR A 72 -2.13 -7.18 -10.81
CA THR A 72 -2.76 -7.67 -12.04
C THR A 72 -3.84 -6.71 -12.53
N LEU A 73 -3.73 -5.42 -12.19
CA LEU A 73 -4.75 -4.42 -12.46
C LEU A 73 -4.74 -3.85 -13.90
N HIS A 74 -3.85 -4.34 -14.77
CA HIS A 74 -3.78 -3.87 -16.16
C HIS A 74 -5.14 -3.88 -16.89
N ARG A 75 -6.05 -4.78 -16.55
CA ARG A 75 -7.41 -4.82 -17.11
C ARG A 75 -8.26 -3.61 -16.75
N GLN A 76 -7.93 -2.90 -15.68
CA GLN A 76 -8.63 -1.70 -15.21
C GLN A 76 -7.97 -0.40 -15.71
N GLY A 77 -6.79 -0.45 -16.33
CA GLY A 77 -6.03 0.72 -16.74
C GLY A 77 -6.85 1.66 -17.63
N ASN A 78 -7.52 1.13 -18.67
CA ASN A 78 -8.36 1.95 -19.55
C ASN A 78 -9.53 2.62 -18.82
N LYS A 79 -10.11 1.94 -17.83
CA LYS A 79 -11.24 2.46 -17.05
C LYS A 79 -10.78 3.52 -16.06
N LEU A 80 -9.62 3.33 -15.44
CA LEU A 80 -9.01 4.30 -14.53
C LEU A 80 -8.59 5.59 -15.24
N CYS A 81 -8.15 5.47 -16.50
CA CYS A 81 -7.71 6.59 -17.32
C CYS A 81 -8.83 7.17 -18.22
N ALA A 82 -10.08 6.73 -18.07
CA ALA A 82 -11.19 7.21 -18.89
C ALA A 82 -11.41 8.74 -18.75
N ASP A 83 -11.11 9.28 -17.58
CA ASP A 83 -11.07 10.71 -17.30
C ASP A 83 -9.75 11.04 -16.60
N MET A 84 -8.77 11.49 -17.39
CA MET A 84 -7.43 11.80 -16.87
C MET A 84 -7.41 13.05 -16.00
N ASP A 85 -8.32 14.00 -16.21
CA ASP A 85 -8.36 15.22 -15.39
C ASP A 85 -8.89 14.90 -14.00
N LEU A 86 -9.96 14.11 -13.91
CA LEU A 86 -10.48 13.60 -12.64
C LEU A 86 -9.45 12.70 -11.94
N LEU A 87 -8.74 11.85 -12.69
CA LEU A 87 -7.69 11.01 -12.12
C LEU A 87 -6.54 11.84 -11.55
N ARG A 88 -6.07 12.87 -12.24
CA ARG A 88 -5.03 13.79 -11.75
C ARG A 88 -5.46 14.53 -10.50
N GLU A 89 -6.71 15.01 -10.46
CA GLU A 89 -7.28 15.66 -9.28
C GLU A 89 -7.28 14.70 -8.07
N ALA A 90 -7.78 13.48 -8.26
CA ALA A 90 -7.80 12.45 -7.23
C ALA A 90 -6.40 12.07 -6.74
N LEU A 91 -5.43 11.93 -7.65
CA LEU A 91 -4.05 11.62 -7.30
C LEU A 91 -3.37 12.79 -6.59
N SER A 92 -3.60 14.03 -7.02
CA SER A 92 -3.09 15.23 -6.33
C SER A 92 -3.59 15.28 -4.89
N LEU A 93 -4.88 15.01 -4.67
CA LEU A 93 -5.45 14.90 -3.33
C LEU A 93 -4.80 13.76 -2.54
N LEU A 94 -4.60 12.59 -3.16
CA LEU A 94 -4.04 11.41 -2.50
C LEU A 94 -2.63 11.66 -1.97
N VAL A 95 -1.78 12.30 -2.75
CA VAL A 95 -0.35 12.46 -2.42
C VAL A 95 -0.05 13.74 -1.63
N ASP A 96 -1.01 14.64 -1.47
CA ASP A 96 -0.87 15.88 -0.71
C ASP A 96 -0.75 15.61 0.80
N GLU A 97 0.47 15.40 1.28
CA GLU A 97 0.75 15.14 2.69
C GLU A 97 0.52 16.35 3.61
N SER A 98 0.18 17.52 3.09
CA SER A 98 -0.24 18.66 3.91
C SER A 98 -1.63 18.45 4.52
N ARG A 99 -2.43 17.54 3.95
CA ARG A 99 -3.76 17.17 4.43
C ARG A 99 -3.71 15.89 5.28
N PRO A 100 -4.58 15.76 6.28
CA PRO A 100 -4.73 14.52 7.04
C PRO A 100 -5.03 13.32 6.13
N LEU A 101 -4.42 12.17 6.43
CA LEU A 101 -4.62 10.95 5.64
C LEU A 101 -6.10 10.56 5.55
N GLU A 102 -6.83 10.67 6.66
CA GLU A 102 -8.24 10.34 6.75
C GLU A 102 -9.07 11.19 5.78
N GLU A 103 -8.85 12.50 5.75
CA GLU A 103 -9.55 13.42 4.85
C GLU A 103 -9.32 13.03 3.38
N ARG A 104 -8.07 12.73 3.00
CA ARG A 104 -7.70 12.31 1.65
C ARG A 104 -8.41 11.02 1.24
N LEU A 105 -8.38 10.03 2.12
CA LEU A 105 -8.94 8.71 1.83
C LEU A 105 -10.47 8.70 1.86
N ASP A 106 -11.11 9.42 2.78
CA ASP A 106 -12.57 9.50 2.85
C ASP A 106 -13.17 10.28 1.66
N THR A 107 -12.41 11.22 1.09
CA THR A 107 -12.81 11.91 -0.16
C THR A 107 -12.69 10.97 -1.35
N LEU A 108 -11.61 10.18 -1.45
CA LEU A 108 -11.36 9.29 -2.58
C LEU A 108 -12.24 8.03 -2.57
N ILE A 109 -12.43 7.46 -1.40
CA ILE A 109 -13.19 6.21 -1.18
C ILE A 109 -14.13 6.47 0.01
N PRO A 110 -15.24 7.17 -0.22
CA PRO A 110 -16.16 7.51 0.85
C PRO A 110 -16.80 6.26 1.44
N LYS A 111 -17.22 6.35 2.69
CA LYS A 111 -17.93 5.27 3.40
C LYS A 111 -19.23 4.88 2.69
N THR A 112 -19.91 5.85 2.12
CA THR A 112 -21.15 5.67 1.36
C THR A 112 -21.03 6.37 0.01
N GLY A 113 -21.57 5.75 -1.04
CA GLY A 113 -21.45 6.26 -2.41
C GLY A 113 -20.29 5.64 -3.18
N ASP A 114 -20.08 6.14 -4.38
CA ASP A 114 -19.07 5.65 -5.29
C ASP A 114 -17.70 6.31 -5.01
N PRO A 115 -16.58 5.64 -5.31
CA PRO A 115 -15.27 6.26 -5.25
C PRO A 115 -15.18 7.43 -6.24
N MET A 116 -14.39 8.45 -5.89
CA MET A 116 -14.19 9.66 -6.70
C MET A 116 -13.82 9.33 -8.15
N VAL A 117 -12.94 8.37 -8.35
CA VAL A 117 -12.60 7.82 -9.66
C VAL A 117 -13.07 6.36 -9.73
N PRO A 118 -13.91 5.98 -10.69
CA PRO A 118 -14.33 4.59 -10.84
C PRO A 118 -13.13 3.64 -10.93
N TYR A 119 -13.20 2.52 -10.22
CA TYR A 119 -12.13 1.49 -10.13
C TYR A 119 -10.86 1.91 -9.38
N LEU A 120 -10.72 3.14 -8.91
CA LEU A 120 -9.62 3.57 -8.04
C LEU A 120 -9.86 3.04 -6.61
N GLY A 121 -9.74 1.74 -6.45
CA GLY A 121 -10.00 1.08 -5.19
C GLY A 121 -8.78 1.03 -4.25
N ARG A 122 -9.00 0.48 -3.06
CA ARG A 122 -8.01 0.41 -1.98
C ARG A 122 -6.63 -0.11 -2.40
N GLY A 123 -6.60 -1.12 -3.29
CA GLY A 123 -5.33 -1.72 -3.74
C GLY A 123 -4.44 -0.72 -4.47
N VAL A 124 -5.00 0.06 -5.40
CA VAL A 124 -4.26 1.07 -6.17
C VAL A 124 -3.89 2.25 -5.26
N VAL A 125 -4.86 2.78 -4.51
CA VAL A 125 -4.67 3.92 -3.60
C VAL A 125 -3.54 3.64 -2.61
N THR A 126 -3.57 2.50 -1.92
CA THR A 126 -2.55 2.16 -0.93
C THR A 126 -1.19 1.82 -1.54
N ALA A 127 -1.19 1.35 -2.80
CA ALA A 127 0.04 1.14 -3.55
C ALA A 127 0.75 2.45 -3.88
N ILE A 128 0.00 3.46 -4.33
CA ILE A 128 0.54 4.78 -4.60
C ILE A 128 1.05 5.42 -3.30
N LEU A 129 0.30 5.33 -2.21
CA LEU A 129 0.75 5.79 -0.89
C LEU A 129 2.08 5.15 -0.48
N LEU A 130 2.24 3.84 -0.71
CA LEU A 130 3.50 3.17 -0.45
C LEU A 130 4.65 3.75 -1.30
N ILE A 131 4.40 4.02 -2.60
CA ILE A 131 5.42 4.59 -3.47
C ILE A 131 5.89 5.94 -2.94
N ILE A 132 4.97 6.85 -2.61
CA ILE A 132 5.34 8.21 -2.19
C ILE A 132 6.00 8.27 -0.81
N ALA A 133 5.57 7.41 0.12
CA ALA A 133 6.10 7.41 1.49
C ALA A 133 6.22 5.97 2.05
N PRO A 134 7.20 5.19 1.56
CA PRO A 134 7.35 3.77 1.88
C PRO A 134 7.64 3.48 3.35
N ASP A 135 8.08 4.48 4.08
CA ASP A 135 8.29 4.38 5.53
C ASP A 135 7.01 4.63 6.35
N LYS A 136 5.99 5.24 5.74
CA LYS A 136 4.71 5.54 6.40
C LYS A 136 3.61 4.55 6.02
N TYR A 137 3.55 4.14 4.75
CA TYR A 137 2.42 3.43 4.18
C TYR A 137 2.76 2.01 3.73
N GLY A 138 1.77 1.16 3.66
CA GLY A 138 1.84 -0.20 3.14
C GLY A 138 0.70 -0.48 2.18
N VAL A 139 0.83 -1.49 1.33
CA VAL A 139 -0.24 -1.89 0.43
C VAL A 139 -1.29 -2.71 1.17
N TRP A 140 -2.56 -2.39 0.95
CA TRP A 140 -3.68 -3.18 1.41
C TRP A 140 -4.47 -3.75 0.24
N ASN A 141 -4.17 -4.97 -0.11
CA ASN A 141 -4.90 -5.76 -1.10
C ASN A 141 -5.39 -7.08 -0.49
N SER A 142 -6.03 -7.93 -1.29
CA SER A 142 -6.53 -9.23 -0.83
C SER A 142 -5.42 -10.15 -0.34
N THR A 143 -4.23 -10.04 -0.92
CA THR A 143 -3.05 -10.85 -0.55
C THR A 143 -2.53 -10.47 0.81
N SER A 144 -2.27 -9.17 1.03
CA SER A 144 -1.80 -8.68 2.32
C SER A 144 -2.84 -8.92 3.44
N GLU A 145 -4.12 -8.74 3.14
CA GLU A 145 -5.21 -9.04 4.07
C GLU A 145 -5.24 -10.52 4.46
N ALA A 146 -5.15 -11.42 3.47
CA ALA A 146 -5.13 -12.86 3.74
C ALA A 146 -3.93 -13.27 4.61
N GLY A 147 -2.75 -12.76 4.32
CA GLY A 147 -1.55 -13.00 5.11
C GLY A 147 -1.69 -12.51 6.56
N LEU A 148 -2.19 -11.29 6.76
CA LEU A 148 -2.42 -10.77 8.11
C LEU A 148 -3.46 -11.58 8.89
N LYS A 149 -4.54 -12.02 8.25
CA LYS A 149 -5.56 -12.90 8.86
C LYS A 149 -5.00 -14.27 9.24
N GLN A 150 -4.24 -14.89 8.35
CA GLN A 150 -3.60 -16.19 8.59
C GLN A 150 -2.70 -16.16 9.83
N HIS A 151 -2.03 -15.04 10.07
CA HIS A 151 -1.13 -14.88 11.23
C HIS A 151 -1.80 -14.25 12.46
N GLY A 152 -3.14 -14.06 12.43
CA GLY A 152 -3.89 -13.52 13.56
C GLY A 152 -3.51 -12.09 13.94
N VAL A 153 -2.98 -11.31 12.98
CA VAL A 153 -2.58 -9.90 13.19
C VAL A 153 -3.46 -8.91 12.45
N PHE A 154 -4.47 -9.39 11.71
CA PHE A 154 -5.44 -8.51 11.07
C PHE A 154 -6.41 -7.98 12.12
N PRO A 155 -6.57 -6.65 12.25
CA PRO A 155 -7.48 -6.06 13.21
C PRO A 155 -8.94 -6.46 12.92
N ASN A 156 -9.73 -6.68 13.97
CA ASN A 156 -11.17 -6.80 13.83
C ASN A 156 -11.76 -5.41 13.61
N PHE A 157 -12.57 -5.29 12.57
CA PHE A 157 -13.29 -4.07 12.25
C PHE A 157 -14.79 -4.30 12.32
N GLU A 158 -15.48 -3.33 12.87
CA GLU A 158 -16.94 -3.27 12.74
C GLU A 158 -17.29 -3.07 11.25
N PRO A 159 -18.42 -3.63 10.77
CA PRO A 159 -18.85 -3.49 9.38
C PRO A 159 -18.87 -2.04 8.90
N GLU A 160 -19.27 -1.14 9.79
CA GLU A 160 -19.43 0.29 9.54
C GLU A 160 -18.13 1.10 9.56
N THR A 161 -16.99 0.50 9.89
CA THR A 161 -15.71 1.22 9.95
C THR A 161 -15.31 1.74 8.56
N ALA A 162 -15.03 3.04 8.45
CA ALA A 162 -14.61 3.67 7.20
C ALA A 162 -13.26 3.13 6.70
N PHE A 163 -13.03 3.23 5.38
CA PHE A 163 -11.78 2.75 4.77
C PHE A 163 -10.55 3.42 5.39
N ALA A 164 -10.60 4.73 5.55
CA ALA A 164 -9.50 5.51 6.13
C ALA A 164 -9.13 5.04 7.55
N GLU A 165 -10.13 4.81 8.40
CA GLU A 165 -9.93 4.34 9.77
C GLU A 165 -9.31 2.93 9.78
N ARG A 166 -9.83 2.01 8.96
CA ARG A 166 -9.27 0.66 8.79
C ARG A 166 -7.81 0.72 8.33
N TYR A 167 -7.52 1.55 7.34
CA TYR A 167 -6.17 1.68 6.81
C TYR A 167 -5.19 2.25 7.83
N ARG A 168 -5.61 3.25 8.60
CA ARG A 168 -4.82 3.79 9.71
C ARG A 168 -4.51 2.73 10.76
N ALA A 169 -5.50 1.92 11.15
CA ALA A 169 -5.29 0.82 12.08
C ALA A 169 -4.29 -0.22 11.54
N LEU A 170 -4.38 -0.58 10.25
CA LEU A 170 -3.44 -1.50 9.59
C LEU A 170 -2.02 -0.93 9.54
N THR A 171 -1.86 0.35 9.24
CA THR A 171 -0.54 0.99 9.23
C THR A 171 0.07 1.13 10.63
N ALA A 172 -0.76 1.26 11.68
CA ALA A 172 -0.30 1.31 13.07
C ALA A 172 0.25 -0.04 13.59
N VAL A 173 -0.15 -1.16 12.97
CA VAL A 173 0.38 -2.51 13.29
C VAL A 173 1.83 -2.67 12.81
N ARG A 174 2.32 -1.81 11.91
CA ARG A 174 3.71 -1.87 11.42
C ARG A 174 4.70 -1.69 12.55
N PRO A 175 5.80 -2.48 12.58
CA PRO A 175 6.86 -2.26 13.55
C PRO A 175 7.47 -0.87 13.33
N HIS A 176 7.40 0.00 14.34
CA HIS A 176 8.07 1.30 14.31
C HIS A 176 9.57 1.10 14.13
N ARG A 177 10.15 1.75 13.13
CA ARG A 177 11.61 1.85 13.00
C ARG A 177 12.19 2.54 14.23
N ALA A 178 13.17 1.92 14.87
CA ALA A 178 14.11 2.64 15.70
C ALA A 178 14.87 3.64 14.79
N ARG A 179 14.93 4.92 15.15
CA ARG A 179 15.68 5.94 14.43
C ARG A 179 17.13 5.45 14.27
N GLY A 180 17.59 5.23 13.05
CA GLY A 180 18.97 4.88 12.74
C GLY A 180 19.22 3.50 12.11
N ALA A 181 18.27 2.58 12.10
CA ALA A 181 18.45 1.30 11.44
C ALA A 181 17.87 1.33 10.02
N ARG A 182 18.73 1.20 8.99
CA ARG A 182 18.31 0.90 7.61
C ARG A 182 17.81 -0.56 7.50
N ALA A 183 16.89 -0.97 8.36
CA ALA A 183 16.25 -2.26 8.24
C ALA A 183 15.14 -2.12 7.18
N HIS A 184 15.36 -2.70 6.00
CA HIS A 184 14.36 -2.82 4.96
C HIS A 184 13.21 -3.66 5.50
N LEU A 185 12.05 -3.03 5.77
CA LEU A 185 10.82 -3.75 6.10
C LEU A 185 10.23 -4.29 4.80
N PRO A 186 9.97 -5.61 4.69
CA PRO A 186 9.18 -6.13 3.58
C PRO A 186 7.78 -5.53 3.66
N GLN A 187 7.27 -5.22 2.51
CA GLN A 187 5.89 -4.81 2.33
C GLN A 187 4.95 -5.95 2.75
N MET A 188 3.78 -5.62 3.27
CA MET A 188 2.77 -6.63 3.63
C MET A 188 2.42 -7.57 2.47
N ASP A 189 2.54 -7.09 1.22
CA ASP A 189 2.32 -7.90 0.01
C ASP A 189 3.30 -9.06 -0.14
N TYR A 190 4.57 -8.85 0.18
CA TYR A 190 5.57 -9.90 0.08
C TYR A 190 5.38 -10.99 1.14
N LEU A 191 4.96 -10.59 2.35
CA LEU A 191 4.62 -11.57 3.37
C LEU A 191 3.43 -12.44 2.94
N GLY A 192 2.39 -11.83 2.36
CA GLY A 192 1.23 -12.57 1.86
C GLY A 192 1.53 -13.48 0.67
N ALA A 193 2.44 -13.12 -0.24
CA ALA A 193 2.86 -13.96 -1.36
C ALA A 193 3.75 -15.11 -0.88
N ALA A 194 4.76 -14.82 -0.07
CA ALA A 194 5.67 -15.81 0.48
C ALA A 194 4.96 -16.90 1.31
N LEU A 195 3.84 -16.56 1.95
CA LEU A 195 3.09 -17.48 2.80
C LEU A 195 2.09 -18.37 2.04
N ARG A 196 1.78 -18.06 0.75
CA ARG A 196 0.86 -18.86 -0.08
C ARG A 196 1.55 -20.01 -0.83
N ASP A 197 2.85 -19.91 -1.08
CA ASP A 197 3.58 -20.90 -1.87
C ASP A 197 3.99 -22.15 -1.07
N HIS A 198 3.48 -22.31 0.16
CA HIS A 198 3.79 -23.43 1.05
C HIS A 198 2.59 -24.34 1.39
N HIS A 199 1.62 -24.48 0.46
CA HIS A 199 0.60 -25.53 0.59
C HIS A 199 0.52 -26.39 -0.65
#